data_4ae1e9699f4f581b4afccb24bf29c529
#
_entry.id   4ae1e9699f4f581b4afccb24bf29c529
#
_cell.length_a   1.000
_cell.length_b   1.000
_cell.length_c   1.000
_cell.angle_alpha   90.00
_cell.angle_beta   90.00
_cell.angle_gamma   90.00
#
_symmetry.space_group_name_H-M   'P 1'
#
loop_
_entity.id
_entity.type
_entity.pdbx_description
1 polymer ?
#
loop_
_entity_poly.entity_id
_entity_poly.type
_entity_poly.pdbx_seq_one_letter_code
_entity_poly.pdbx_strand_id
1 'polypeptide(L)'
;MSETLRVGVIGAGAISQVAHLPVLRKLKGAEVVAICDADYPKARALADRFKIENSFDDIEELLGHSELDAVVICTPNHLHEGHVLAALRAGVHVLVEKPLALDTASAQRVVRAAAKKDRVVMVGMNHRYRADVQIIRSFVQTGELGDVESVRGSWHVFRPSRSMLGWRLKRDLAGGGAMLDLGLSILDLGLWLAGNPKPVRVSATLDRAGRERATEHAGSAFVVCENGACIFVDVTWHHLGEGERFGVGLRGSKGTASINPLKVWKEMHGTPVDVAPTGSVSRESLFTASYRAEWAHFLAAIRGEAKAPDLEEHLALHRVIDAIYKSADDGRDVLL
;
A
#
# COMPACT_ATOMS: atom_id res chain seq x y z
N MET A 1 -28.73 -12.38 6.45
CA MET A 1 -27.53 -11.76 7.13
C MET A 1 -26.32 -12.34 6.42
N SER A 2 -25.40 -11.53 5.91
CA SER A 2 -24.18 -12.07 5.31
C SER A 2 -23.37 -12.80 6.40
N GLU A 3 -22.84 -13.96 6.02
CA GLU A 3 -22.02 -14.79 6.91
C GLU A 3 -20.78 -14.01 7.38
N THR A 4 -20.41 -14.14 8.65
CA THR A 4 -19.21 -13.50 9.21
C THR A 4 -17.98 -14.26 8.73
N LEU A 5 -17.08 -13.59 8.02
CA LEU A 5 -15.86 -14.18 7.50
C LEU A 5 -14.83 -14.41 8.61
N ARG A 6 -14.24 -15.58 8.65
CA ARG A 6 -13.23 -16.04 9.61
C ARG A 6 -11.84 -15.70 9.08
N VAL A 7 -11.16 -14.81 9.78
CA VAL A 7 -9.90 -14.21 9.33
C VAL A 7 -8.72 -14.72 10.16
N GLY A 8 -7.67 -15.20 9.49
CA GLY A 8 -6.37 -15.44 10.08
C GLY A 8 -5.43 -14.24 9.92
N VAL A 9 -4.60 -13.96 10.93
CA VAL A 9 -3.57 -12.90 10.87
C VAL A 9 -2.20 -13.54 10.83
N ILE A 10 -1.44 -13.32 9.76
CA ILE A 10 -0.08 -13.86 9.58
C ILE A 10 0.92 -12.73 9.77
N GLY A 11 1.67 -12.77 10.86
CA GLY A 11 2.58 -11.72 11.31
C GLY A 11 1.99 -10.85 12.42
N ALA A 12 2.57 -10.96 13.62
CA ALA A 12 2.21 -10.18 14.82
C ALA A 12 3.02 -8.87 14.93
N GLY A 13 3.41 -8.29 13.79
CA GLY A 13 4.21 -7.07 13.69
C GLY A 13 3.49 -5.78 14.08
N ALA A 14 4.17 -4.65 13.93
CA ALA A 14 3.60 -3.35 14.29
C ALA A 14 2.29 -3.05 13.55
N ILE A 15 2.23 -3.34 12.23
CA ILE A 15 1.05 -3.01 11.42
C ILE A 15 -0.18 -3.82 11.83
N SER A 16 0.00 -5.09 12.21
CA SER A 16 -1.08 -5.91 12.76
C SER A 16 -1.64 -5.29 14.03
N GLN A 17 -0.75 -4.79 14.91
CA GLN A 17 -1.10 -4.24 16.22
C GLN A 17 -1.77 -2.87 16.16
N VAL A 18 -1.34 -2.00 15.22
CA VAL A 18 -1.79 -0.61 15.17
C VAL A 18 -2.90 -0.36 14.15
N ALA A 19 -3.05 -1.24 13.16
CA ALA A 19 -4.01 -1.09 12.08
C ALA A 19 -5.00 -2.26 12.00
N HIS A 20 -4.55 -3.46 11.60
CA HIS A 20 -5.46 -4.54 11.25
C HIS A 20 -6.29 -5.05 12.45
N LEU A 21 -5.66 -5.46 13.53
CA LEU A 21 -6.37 -6.01 14.69
C LEU A 21 -7.34 -5.00 15.35
N PRO A 22 -6.96 -3.71 15.57
CA PRO A 22 -7.91 -2.73 16.09
C PRO A 22 -9.10 -2.44 15.17
N VAL A 23 -8.90 -2.50 13.85
CA VAL A 23 -9.96 -2.32 12.85
C VAL A 23 -10.87 -3.55 12.84
N LEU A 24 -10.32 -4.75 12.67
CA LEU A 24 -11.08 -6.00 12.61
C LEU A 24 -11.95 -6.24 13.85
N ARG A 25 -11.44 -5.90 15.04
CA ARG A 25 -12.22 -6.02 16.28
C ARG A 25 -13.53 -5.22 16.26
N LYS A 26 -13.61 -4.16 15.45
CA LYS A 26 -14.79 -3.28 15.36
C LYS A 26 -15.59 -3.46 14.07
N LEU A 27 -15.01 -4.16 13.10
CA LEU A 27 -15.59 -4.31 11.78
C LEU A 27 -16.67 -5.42 11.82
N LYS A 28 -17.87 -5.07 11.36
CA LYS A 28 -18.95 -6.07 11.22
C LYS A 28 -18.68 -6.97 10.00
N GLY A 29 -18.99 -8.24 10.14
CA GLY A 29 -18.89 -9.23 9.05
C GLY A 29 -17.50 -9.82 8.87
N ALA A 30 -16.59 -9.63 9.83
CA ALA A 30 -15.31 -10.36 9.95
C ALA A 30 -15.00 -10.64 11.41
N GLU A 31 -14.37 -11.79 11.68
CA GLU A 31 -13.91 -12.20 12.99
C GLU A 31 -12.49 -12.75 12.88
N VAL A 32 -11.59 -12.31 13.75
CA VAL A 32 -10.23 -12.86 13.81
C VAL A 32 -10.25 -14.09 14.69
N VAL A 33 -10.01 -15.26 14.09
CA VAL A 33 -10.07 -16.56 14.76
C VAL A 33 -8.69 -17.18 15.00
N ALA A 34 -7.66 -16.68 14.31
CA ALA A 34 -6.31 -17.23 14.43
C ALA A 34 -5.25 -16.15 14.18
N ILE A 35 -4.09 -16.30 14.83
CA ILE A 35 -2.90 -15.47 14.59
C ILE A 35 -1.65 -16.33 14.54
N CYS A 36 -0.71 -16.02 13.64
CA CYS A 36 0.58 -16.70 13.49
C CYS A 36 1.72 -15.69 13.48
N ASP A 37 2.82 -15.99 14.17
CA ASP A 37 4.12 -15.31 14.04
C ASP A 37 5.21 -16.32 14.43
N ALA A 38 6.33 -16.37 13.71
CA ALA A 38 7.45 -17.25 14.04
C ALA A 38 8.00 -17.04 15.47
N ASP A 39 7.74 -15.87 16.06
CA ASP A 39 7.90 -15.61 17.49
C ASP A 39 6.59 -15.97 18.20
N TYR A 40 6.44 -17.25 18.56
CA TYR A 40 5.22 -17.76 19.21
C TYR A 40 4.80 -16.97 20.46
N PRO A 41 5.71 -16.62 21.41
CA PRO A 41 5.36 -15.76 22.54
C PRO A 41 4.68 -14.46 22.14
N LYS A 42 5.11 -13.86 21.05
CA LYS A 42 4.52 -12.63 20.51
C LYS A 42 3.14 -12.88 19.90
N ALA A 43 2.96 -13.95 19.13
CA ALA A 43 1.65 -14.35 18.61
C ALA A 43 0.67 -14.59 19.77
N ARG A 44 1.08 -15.34 20.79
CA ARG A 44 0.30 -15.65 21.96
C ARG A 44 -0.11 -14.41 22.76
N ALA A 45 0.83 -13.49 23.00
CA ALA A 45 0.55 -12.24 23.72
C ALA A 45 -0.50 -11.37 23.00
N LEU A 46 -0.47 -11.35 21.65
CA LEU A 46 -1.49 -10.66 20.87
C LEU A 46 -2.82 -11.40 20.84
N ALA A 47 -2.81 -12.73 20.76
CA ALA A 47 -4.02 -13.54 20.87
C ALA A 47 -4.75 -13.24 22.18
N ASP A 48 -4.04 -13.25 23.31
CA ASP A 48 -4.60 -12.94 24.62
C ASP A 48 -5.15 -11.49 24.69
N ARG A 49 -4.39 -10.51 24.16
CA ARG A 49 -4.79 -9.09 24.15
C ARG A 49 -6.05 -8.82 23.33
N PHE A 50 -6.17 -9.47 22.18
CA PHE A 50 -7.28 -9.27 21.24
C PHE A 50 -8.39 -10.31 21.38
N LYS A 51 -8.23 -11.29 22.30
CA LYS A 51 -9.15 -12.41 22.56
C LYS A 51 -9.33 -13.30 21.31
N ILE A 52 -8.23 -13.58 20.64
CA ILE A 52 -8.16 -14.52 19.51
C ILE A 52 -7.97 -15.91 20.09
N GLU A 53 -8.76 -16.87 19.65
CA GLU A 53 -8.79 -18.21 20.24
C GLU A 53 -7.50 -19.00 19.95
N ASN A 54 -7.00 -18.92 18.71
CA ASN A 54 -5.92 -19.76 18.24
C ASN A 54 -4.67 -18.95 17.92
N SER A 55 -3.50 -19.46 18.34
CA SER A 55 -2.18 -18.88 18.04
C SER A 55 -1.23 -19.98 17.56
N PHE A 56 -0.45 -19.67 16.52
CA PHE A 56 0.46 -20.58 15.82
C PHE A 56 1.83 -19.93 15.64
N ASP A 57 2.90 -20.73 15.48
CA ASP A 57 4.22 -20.31 15.05
C ASP A 57 4.54 -20.76 13.62
N ASP A 58 3.76 -21.66 13.07
CA ASP A 58 3.84 -22.14 11.70
C ASP A 58 2.62 -21.73 10.87
N ILE A 59 2.88 -21.24 9.65
CA ILE A 59 1.83 -20.77 8.74
C ILE A 59 0.99 -21.93 8.18
N GLU A 60 1.59 -23.09 7.91
CA GLU A 60 0.86 -24.24 7.37
C GLU A 60 -0.11 -24.80 8.42
N GLU A 61 0.26 -24.75 9.71
CA GLU A 61 -0.65 -25.08 10.80
C GLU A 61 -1.82 -24.10 10.87
N LEU A 62 -1.57 -22.77 10.78
CA LEU A 62 -2.64 -21.78 10.72
C LEU A 62 -3.54 -22.02 9.51
N LEU A 63 -2.97 -22.24 8.33
CA LEU A 63 -3.74 -22.46 7.07
C LEU A 63 -4.47 -23.79 7.07
N GLY A 64 -3.97 -24.80 7.77
CA GLY A 64 -4.63 -26.09 7.99
C GLY A 64 -5.73 -26.04 9.05
N HIS A 65 -5.83 -24.93 9.81
CA HIS A 65 -6.89 -24.73 10.78
C HIS A 65 -8.23 -24.64 10.03
N SER A 66 -9.14 -25.58 10.32
CA SER A 66 -10.43 -25.67 9.67
C SER A 66 -11.22 -24.37 9.83
N GLU A 67 -11.84 -23.89 8.74
CA GLU A 67 -12.78 -22.77 8.74
C GLU A 67 -12.19 -21.35 8.55
N LEU A 68 -11.01 -21.19 7.95
CA LEU A 68 -10.54 -19.88 7.49
C LEU A 68 -11.13 -19.51 6.13
N ASP A 69 -11.75 -18.35 6.04
CA ASP A 69 -12.22 -17.77 4.78
C ASP A 69 -11.15 -16.89 4.14
N ALA A 70 -10.40 -16.15 4.98
CA ALA A 70 -9.42 -15.20 4.52
C ALA A 70 -8.23 -15.09 5.49
N VAL A 71 -7.11 -14.59 4.97
CA VAL A 71 -5.96 -14.19 5.77
C VAL A 71 -5.51 -12.78 5.46
N VAL A 72 -4.95 -12.10 6.47
CA VAL A 72 -4.14 -10.91 6.25
C VAL A 72 -2.67 -11.23 6.51
N ILE A 73 -1.81 -10.90 5.54
CA ILE A 73 -0.36 -11.13 5.61
C ILE A 73 0.34 -9.83 5.97
N CYS A 74 0.96 -9.80 7.15
CA CYS A 74 1.65 -8.66 7.76
C CYS A 74 3.09 -8.97 8.12
N THR A 75 3.69 -9.95 7.45
CA THR A 75 5.05 -10.42 7.67
C THR A 75 6.09 -9.50 7.02
N PRO A 76 7.41 -9.74 7.22
CA PRO A 76 8.44 -9.07 6.43
C PRO A 76 8.31 -9.30 4.92
N ASN A 77 8.70 -8.30 4.12
CA ASN A 77 8.47 -8.26 2.67
C ASN A 77 8.91 -9.53 1.92
N HIS A 78 10.06 -10.11 2.29
CA HIS A 78 10.60 -11.32 1.63
C HIS A 78 9.75 -12.57 1.82
N LEU A 79 8.83 -12.56 2.77
CA LEU A 79 7.92 -13.67 3.04
C LEU A 79 6.58 -13.54 2.31
N HIS A 80 6.24 -12.35 1.78
CA HIS A 80 4.93 -12.08 1.19
C HIS A 80 4.59 -13.05 0.08
N GLU A 81 5.48 -13.24 -0.91
CA GLU A 81 5.27 -14.18 -2.01
C GLU A 81 4.95 -15.59 -1.49
N GLY A 82 5.81 -16.14 -0.63
CA GLY A 82 5.66 -17.49 -0.09
C GLY A 82 4.33 -17.67 0.65
N HIS A 83 3.98 -16.70 1.48
CA HIS A 83 2.75 -16.72 2.27
C HIS A 83 1.50 -16.55 1.42
N VAL A 84 1.51 -15.68 0.40
CA VAL A 84 0.39 -15.55 -0.54
C VAL A 84 0.18 -16.85 -1.31
N LEU A 85 1.26 -17.47 -1.80
CA LEU A 85 1.18 -18.73 -2.54
C LEU A 85 0.69 -19.89 -1.64
N ALA A 86 1.09 -19.93 -0.37
CA ALA A 86 0.59 -20.91 0.61
C ALA A 86 -0.91 -20.71 0.87
N ALA A 87 -1.35 -19.49 1.12
CA ALA A 87 -2.76 -19.16 1.33
C ALA A 87 -3.62 -19.52 0.10
N LEU A 88 -3.14 -19.23 -1.12
CA LEU A 88 -3.82 -19.61 -2.35
C LEU A 88 -3.91 -21.14 -2.54
N ARG A 89 -2.88 -21.90 -2.11
CA ARG A 89 -2.97 -23.37 -2.10
C ARG A 89 -4.02 -23.88 -1.13
N ALA A 90 -4.09 -23.28 0.06
CA ALA A 90 -5.11 -23.59 1.08
C ALA A 90 -6.52 -23.16 0.69
N GLY A 91 -6.67 -22.36 -0.39
CA GLY A 91 -7.98 -21.95 -0.89
C GLY A 91 -8.64 -20.84 -0.11
N VAL A 92 -7.86 -19.98 0.59
CA VAL A 92 -8.36 -18.83 1.35
C VAL A 92 -8.14 -17.52 0.59
N HIS A 93 -8.98 -16.50 0.86
CA HIS A 93 -8.81 -15.15 0.32
C HIS A 93 -7.65 -14.43 1.03
N VAL A 94 -6.97 -13.51 0.34
CA VAL A 94 -5.74 -12.89 0.84
C VAL A 94 -5.81 -11.36 0.77
N LEU A 95 -5.60 -10.71 1.90
CA LEU A 95 -5.15 -9.33 1.99
C LEU A 95 -3.67 -9.35 2.37
N VAL A 96 -2.78 -8.88 1.49
CA VAL A 96 -1.34 -8.83 1.78
C VAL A 96 -0.89 -7.38 1.92
N GLU A 97 -0.13 -7.07 2.98
CA GLU A 97 0.48 -5.74 3.12
C GLU A 97 1.43 -5.44 1.96
N LYS A 98 1.58 -4.17 1.66
CA LYS A 98 2.52 -3.71 0.63
C LYS A 98 3.98 -3.93 1.09
N PRO A 99 4.90 -4.21 0.15
CA PRO A 99 4.71 -4.51 -1.27
C PRO A 99 4.13 -5.91 -1.49
N LEU A 100 3.55 -6.17 -2.66
CA LEU A 100 3.07 -7.52 -3.01
C LEU A 100 4.18 -8.57 -2.90
N ALA A 101 5.40 -8.22 -3.32
CA ALA A 101 6.59 -9.07 -3.30
C ALA A 101 7.86 -8.20 -3.28
N LEU A 102 9.06 -8.80 -3.30
CA LEU A 102 10.32 -8.07 -3.29
C LEU A 102 10.66 -7.38 -4.62
N ASP A 103 10.29 -7.99 -5.75
CA ASP A 103 10.63 -7.58 -7.10
C ASP A 103 9.53 -7.97 -8.11
N THR A 104 9.70 -7.53 -9.36
CA THR A 104 8.76 -7.82 -10.46
C THR A 104 8.61 -9.32 -10.71
N ALA A 105 9.68 -10.11 -10.65
CA ALA A 105 9.63 -11.54 -10.93
C ALA A 105 8.80 -12.30 -9.88
N SER A 106 9.00 -11.96 -8.60
CA SER A 106 8.24 -12.49 -7.47
C SER A 106 6.76 -12.07 -7.55
N ALA A 107 6.49 -10.79 -7.82
CA ALA A 107 5.13 -10.29 -8.02
C ALA A 107 4.42 -11.01 -9.17
N GLN A 108 5.11 -11.26 -10.28
CA GLN A 108 4.55 -11.99 -11.42
C GLN A 108 4.17 -13.45 -11.08
N ARG A 109 4.93 -14.13 -10.22
CA ARG A 109 4.57 -15.48 -9.75
C ARG A 109 3.27 -15.45 -8.94
N VAL A 110 3.11 -14.45 -8.08
CA VAL A 110 1.88 -14.26 -7.31
C VAL A 110 0.68 -13.98 -8.23
N VAL A 111 0.81 -13.03 -9.16
CA VAL A 111 -0.26 -12.67 -10.13
C VAL A 111 -0.70 -13.90 -10.93
N ARG A 112 0.26 -14.66 -11.48
CA ARG A 112 -0.03 -15.91 -12.21
C ARG A 112 -0.70 -16.99 -11.35
N ALA A 113 -0.35 -17.09 -10.07
CA ALA A 113 -0.98 -18.04 -9.16
C ALA A 113 -2.41 -17.61 -8.81
N ALA A 114 -2.62 -16.33 -8.51
CA ALA A 114 -3.93 -15.76 -8.22
C ALA A 114 -4.91 -15.94 -9.39
N ALA A 115 -4.47 -15.71 -10.62
CA ALA A 115 -5.29 -15.88 -11.83
C ALA A 115 -5.81 -17.31 -12.04
N LYS A 116 -5.23 -18.32 -11.37
CA LYS A 116 -5.65 -19.74 -11.46
C LYS A 116 -6.60 -20.13 -10.34
N LYS A 117 -6.94 -19.24 -9.46
CA LYS A 117 -7.74 -19.51 -8.26
C LYS A 117 -8.95 -18.60 -8.21
N ASP A 118 -10.08 -19.16 -7.82
CA ASP A 118 -11.29 -18.39 -7.52
C ASP A 118 -11.18 -17.83 -6.10
N ARG A 119 -10.20 -16.98 -5.88
CA ARG A 119 -9.97 -16.32 -4.58
C ARG A 119 -9.52 -14.88 -4.80
N VAL A 120 -10.02 -13.99 -3.97
CA VAL A 120 -9.61 -12.60 -3.96
C VAL A 120 -8.21 -12.50 -3.35
N VAL A 121 -7.30 -11.87 -4.09
CA VAL A 121 -6.02 -11.39 -3.57
C VAL A 121 -6.00 -9.88 -3.70
N MET A 122 -5.83 -9.17 -2.59
CA MET A 122 -5.77 -7.72 -2.55
C MET A 122 -4.49 -7.26 -1.84
N VAL A 123 -3.85 -6.23 -2.38
CA VAL A 123 -2.67 -5.62 -1.75
C VAL A 123 -3.09 -4.45 -0.88
N GLY A 124 -2.54 -4.35 0.32
CA GLY A 124 -2.82 -3.30 1.30
C GLY A 124 -2.30 -1.92 0.88
N MET A 125 -3.04 -1.26 0.00
CA MET A 125 -2.80 0.13 -0.43
C MET A 125 -3.79 1.06 0.25
N ASN A 126 -3.74 1.10 1.57
CA ASN A 126 -4.69 1.82 2.41
C ASN A 126 -4.86 3.30 2.03
N HIS A 127 -3.83 3.94 1.48
CA HIS A 127 -3.92 5.34 1.03
C HIS A 127 -4.95 5.57 -0.07
N ARG A 128 -5.23 4.59 -0.94
CA ARG A 128 -6.32 4.66 -1.93
C ARG A 128 -7.70 4.83 -1.25
N TYR A 129 -7.85 4.33 -0.03
CA TYR A 129 -9.11 4.33 0.75
C TYR A 129 -9.24 5.51 1.72
N ARG A 130 -8.32 6.46 1.70
CA ARG A 130 -8.44 7.70 2.46
C ARG A 130 -9.57 8.55 1.88
N ALA A 131 -10.39 9.13 2.74
CA ALA A 131 -11.54 9.93 2.31
C ALA A 131 -11.16 11.14 1.43
N ASP A 132 -10.06 11.82 1.76
CA ASP A 132 -9.55 12.95 0.98
C ASP A 132 -9.04 12.51 -0.42
N VAL A 133 -8.39 11.35 -0.52
CA VAL A 133 -7.94 10.77 -1.79
C VAL A 133 -9.13 10.33 -2.64
N GLN A 134 -10.15 9.72 -2.04
CA GLN A 134 -11.38 9.32 -2.73
C GLN A 134 -12.15 10.52 -3.31
N ILE A 135 -12.15 11.66 -2.60
CA ILE A 135 -12.71 12.90 -3.12
C ILE A 135 -11.96 13.33 -4.38
N ILE A 136 -10.63 13.41 -4.35
CA ILE A 136 -9.83 13.76 -5.54
C ILE A 136 -10.11 12.78 -6.68
N ARG A 137 -10.16 11.47 -6.39
CA ARG A 137 -10.45 10.43 -7.38
C ARG A 137 -11.81 10.65 -8.04
N SER A 138 -12.82 11.03 -7.27
CA SER A 138 -14.15 11.35 -7.81
C SER A 138 -14.10 12.49 -8.83
N PHE A 139 -13.41 13.60 -8.50
CA PHE A 139 -13.25 14.74 -9.43
C PHE A 139 -12.47 14.36 -10.69
N VAL A 140 -11.50 13.46 -10.60
CA VAL A 140 -10.79 12.93 -11.77
C VAL A 140 -11.73 12.08 -12.62
N GLN A 141 -12.46 11.14 -12.00
CA GLN A 141 -13.36 10.22 -12.71
C GLN A 141 -14.54 10.91 -13.40
N THR A 142 -15.02 12.00 -12.85
CA THR A 142 -16.09 12.82 -13.47
C THR A 142 -15.54 13.76 -14.56
N GLY A 143 -14.20 13.78 -14.77
CA GLY A 143 -13.56 14.65 -15.76
C GLY A 143 -13.52 16.14 -15.37
N GLU A 144 -13.89 16.47 -14.15
CA GLU A 144 -13.93 17.85 -13.67
C GLU A 144 -12.56 18.53 -13.55
N LEU A 145 -11.50 17.72 -13.37
CA LEU A 145 -10.11 18.21 -13.38
C LEU A 145 -9.46 18.10 -14.78
N GLY A 146 -10.18 17.56 -15.78
CA GLY A 146 -9.64 17.30 -17.10
C GLY A 146 -8.65 16.12 -17.11
N ASP A 147 -7.78 16.09 -18.12
CA ASP A 147 -6.72 15.09 -18.24
C ASP A 147 -5.65 15.34 -17.18
N VAL A 148 -5.27 14.29 -16.46
CA VAL A 148 -4.21 14.40 -15.44
C VAL A 148 -2.86 14.54 -16.14
N GLU A 149 -2.19 15.68 -15.92
CA GLU A 149 -0.89 16.00 -16.50
C GLU A 149 0.26 15.64 -15.57
N SER A 150 0.08 15.84 -14.26
CA SER A 150 1.10 15.45 -13.28
C SER A 150 0.52 15.16 -11.90
N VAL A 151 1.17 14.21 -11.20
CA VAL A 151 0.98 13.99 -9.77
C VAL A 151 2.33 14.15 -9.08
N ARG A 152 2.37 14.90 -7.98
CA ARG A 152 3.55 15.10 -7.14
C ARG A 152 3.25 14.62 -5.74
N GLY A 153 4.04 13.72 -5.22
CA GLY A 153 3.89 13.24 -3.86
C GLY A 153 5.20 13.24 -3.09
N SER A 154 5.08 13.55 -1.81
CA SER A 154 6.20 13.47 -0.88
C SER A 154 5.78 12.82 0.41
N TRP A 155 6.70 12.04 0.99
CA TRP A 155 6.52 11.45 2.30
C TRP A 155 7.83 11.49 3.08
N HIS A 156 7.89 12.41 4.02
CA HIS A 156 9.08 12.65 4.82
C HIS A 156 8.78 12.30 6.27
N VAL A 157 9.54 11.35 6.81
CA VAL A 157 9.41 10.91 8.20
C VAL A 157 10.76 10.93 8.89
N PHE A 158 10.75 11.15 10.20
CA PHE A 158 11.93 10.91 11.01
C PHE A 158 11.85 9.52 11.62
N ARG A 159 12.71 8.62 11.16
CA ARG A 159 12.91 7.29 11.76
C ARG A 159 14.28 7.24 12.44
N PRO A 160 14.34 7.32 13.77
CA PRO A 160 15.60 7.19 14.49
C PRO A 160 16.30 5.87 14.14
N SER A 161 17.61 5.88 13.96
CA SER A 161 18.40 4.68 13.63
C SER A 161 18.15 3.53 14.62
N ARG A 162 17.81 3.84 15.87
CA ARG A 162 17.45 2.85 16.90
C ARG A 162 16.11 2.14 16.66
N SER A 163 15.19 2.75 15.91
CA SER A 163 13.89 2.15 15.57
C SER A 163 13.94 1.32 14.29
N MET A 164 15.01 1.45 13.53
CA MET A 164 15.23 0.76 12.26
C MET A 164 16.10 -0.48 12.49
N LEU A 165 15.57 -1.46 13.21
CA LEU A 165 16.26 -2.71 13.47
C LEU A 165 15.67 -3.84 12.61
N GLY A 166 16.48 -4.89 12.41
CA GLY A 166 16.01 -6.13 11.80
C GLY A 166 16.02 -6.12 10.27
N TRP A 167 15.03 -6.76 9.68
CA TRP A 167 14.94 -7.05 8.25
C TRP A 167 14.87 -5.81 7.35
N ARG A 168 14.32 -4.68 7.86
CA ARG A 168 14.16 -3.44 7.06
C ARG A 168 15.48 -2.83 6.61
N LEU A 169 16.57 -3.06 7.33
CA LEU A 169 17.91 -2.58 6.95
C LEU A 169 18.67 -3.57 6.05
N LYS A 170 18.13 -4.75 5.82
CA LYS A 170 18.74 -5.78 4.98
C LYS A 170 18.04 -5.78 3.63
N ARG A 171 18.75 -5.34 2.58
CA ARG A 171 18.18 -5.18 1.23
C ARG A 171 17.59 -6.48 0.68
N ASP A 172 18.22 -7.61 0.96
CA ASP A 172 17.76 -8.95 0.57
C ASP A 172 16.44 -9.38 1.22
N LEU A 173 16.14 -8.83 2.41
CA LEU A 173 14.89 -9.11 3.12
C LEU A 173 13.81 -8.03 2.92
N ALA A 174 14.25 -6.78 2.76
CA ALA A 174 13.35 -5.64 2.60
C ALA A 174 12.97 -5.38 1.13
N GLY A 175 13.85 -5.73 0.17
CA GLY A 175 13.74 -5.36 -1.24
C GLY A 175 14.23 -3.95 -1.53
N GLY A 176 14.14 -3.05 -0.56
CA GLY A 176 14.51 -1.64 -0.66
C GLY A 176 14.34 -0.89 0.65
N GLY A 177 14.62 0.41 0.63
CA GLY A 177 14.53 1.30 1.77
C GLY A 177 13.35 2.27 1.71
N ALA A 178 13.62 3.57 1.86
CA ALA A 178 12.59 4.61 1.89
C ALA A 178 11.75 4.65 0.61
N MET A 179 12.35 4.39 -0.54
CA MET A 179 11.61 4.38 -1.82
C MET A 179 10.60 3.23 -1.88
N LEU A 180 10.98 2.02 -1.45
CA LEU A 180 10.04 0.90 -1.41
C LEU A 180 9.03 1.03 -0.25
N ASP A 181 9.45 1.55 0.91
CA ASP A 181 8.56 1.70 2.08
C ASP A 181 7.55 2.85 1.91
N LEU A 182 8.02 4.03 1.51
CA LEU A 182 7.20 5.24 1.42
C LEU A 182 6.83 5.58 -0.04
N GLY A 183 7.83 5.51 -0.93
CA GLY A 183 7.69 5.89 -2.33
C GLY A 183 6.73 5.01 -3.10
N LEU A 184 6.65 3.72 -2.78
CA LEU A 184 5.68 2.79 -3.37
C LEU A 184 4.24 3.31 -3.23
N SER A 185 3.88 3.81 -2.04
CA SER A 185 2.53 4.35 -1.79
C SER A 185 2.25 5.64 -2.58
N ILE A 186 3.26 6.49 -2.76
CA ILE A 186 3.15 7.70 -3.59
C ILE A 186 3.01 7.34 -5.07
N LEU A 187 3.82 6.40 -5.55
CA LEU A 187 3.75 5.90 -6.94
C LEU A 187 2.39 5.27 -7.23
N ASP A 188 1.92 4.45 -6.29
CA ASP A 188 0.60 3.83 -6.37
C ASP A 188 -0.51 4.88 -6.51
N LEU A 189 -0.54 5.86 -5.60
CA LEU A 189 -1.51 6.95 -5.68
C LEU A 189 -1.37 7.76 -6.97
N GLY A 190 -0.14 8.05 -7.39
CA GLY A 190 0.13 8.82 -8.60
C GLY A 190 -0.41 8.13 -9.84
N LEU A 191 -0.09 6.87 -10.04
CA LEU A 191 -0.58 6.08 -11.17
C LEU A 191 -2.10 5.89 -11.10
N TRP A 192 -2.62 5.52 -9.94
CA TRP A 192 -4.04 5.29 -9.76
C TRP A 192 -4.88 6.55 -9.97
N LEU A 193 -4.47 7.71 -9.44
CA LEU A 193 -5.16 8.98 -9.67
C LEU A 193 -5.09 9.41 -11.14
N ALA A 194 -3.98 9.12 -11.83
CA ALA A 194 -3.83 9.40 -13.26
C ALA A 194 -4.60 8.42 -14.17
N GLY A 195 -5.29 7.42 -13.61
CA GLY A 195 -6.05 6.43 -14.40
C GLY A 195 -5.22 5.21 -14.81
N ASN A 196 -4.12 4.94 -14.13
CA ASN A 196 -3.18 3.84 -14.40
C ASN A 196 -2.60 3.85 -15.83
N PRO A 197 -2.11 5.01 -16.33
CA PRO A 197 -1.44 5.04 -17.61
C PRO A 197 -0.16 4.20 -17.55
N LYS A 198 0.21 3.60 -18.69
CA LYS A 198 1.43 2.78 -18.77
C LYS A 198 2.68 3.65 -18.55
N PRO A 199 3.54 3.36 -17.55
CA PRO A 199 4.83 4.01 -17.40
C PRO A 199 5.76 3.62 -18.56
N VAL A 200 6.52 4.58 -19.08
CA VAL A 200 7.43 4.36 -20.22
C VAL A 200 8.87 4.78 -19.96
N ARG A 201 9.11 5.67 -18.99
CA ARG A 201 10.45 6.15 -18.64
C ARG A 201 10.54 6.52 -17.17
N VAL A 202 11.67 6.17 -16.56
CA VAL A 202 11.98 6.44 -15.14
C VAL A 202 13.35 7.08 -15.03
N SER A 203 13.45 8.14 -14.23
CA SER A 203 14.70 8.74 -13.76
C SER A 203 14.67 8.83 -12.25
N ALA A 204 15.75 8.46 -11.56
CA ALA A 204 15.76 8.43 -10.10
C ALA A 204 17.13 8.64 -9.49
N THR A 205 17.13 9.13 -8.25
CA THR A 205 18.30 9.20 -7.38
C THR A 205 17.96 8.62 -6.02
N LEU A 206 18.89 7.85 -5.43
CA LEU A 206 18.70 7.21 -4.13
C LEU A 206 19.92 7.50 -3.24
N ASP A 207 19.69 7.93 -1.98
CA ASP A 207 20.74 8.16 -1.01
C ASP A 207 20.93 6.93 -0.10
N ARG A 208 22.06 6.25 -0.25
CA ARG A 208 22.46 5.06 0.51
C ARG A 208 23.54 5.37 1.57
N ALA A 209 23.80 6.63 1.88
CA ALA A 209 24.85 7.05 2.82
C ALA A 209 26.22 6.41 2.56
N GLY A 210 26.61 6.26 1.27
CA GLY A 210 27.89 5.69 0.88
C GLY A 210 28.03 4.17 1.08
N ARG A 211 26.93 3.44 1.30
CA ARG A 211 26.91 1.97 1.48
C ARG A 211 26.13 1.30 0.35
N GLU A 212 26.80 0.73 -0.62
CA GLU A 212 26.18 0.12 -1.81
C GLU A 212 25.15 -0.98 -1.51
N ARG A 213 25.31 -1.73 -0.41
CA ARG A 213 24.43 -2.83 -0.01
C ARG A 213 23.40 -2.45 1.04
N ALA A 214 23.38 -1.21 1.52
CA ALA A 214 22.36 -0.77 2.45
C ALA A 214 21.06 -0.41 1.75
N THR A 215 19.96 -0.47 2.48
CA THR A 215 18.70 0.12 2.04
C THR A 215 18.88 1.65 2.03
N GLU A 216 18.35 2.31 1.01
CA GLU A 216 18.39 3.77 0.90
C GLU A 216 17.46 4.41 1.96
N HIS A 217 17.86 5.54 2.51
CA HIS A 217 17.04 6.29 3.46
C HIS A 217 16.36 7.52 2.87
N ALA A 218 16.69 7.86 1.63
CA ALA A 218 16.02 8.90 0.88
C ALA A 218 16.08 8.58 -0.61
N GLY A 219 15.15 9.14 -1.36
CA GLY A 219 15.15 9.03 -2.81
C GLY A 219 14.12 9.90 -3.46
N SER A 220 14.43 10.30 -4.69
CA SER A 220 13.52 11.03 -5.57
C SER A 220 13.42 10.31 -6.91
N ALA A 221 12.22 10.28 -7.48
CA ALA A 221 11.96 9.65 -8.76
C ALA A 221 11.04 10.49 -9.63
N PHE A 222 11.24 10.40 -10.93
CA PHE A 222 10.42 10.98 -11.96
C PHE A 222 10.01 9.90 -12.95
N VAL A 223 8.71 9.67 -13.09
CA VAL A 223 8.12 8.66 -13.97
C VAL A 223 7.30 9.37 -15.04
N VAL A 224 7.53 9.03 -16.30
CA VAL A 224 6.75 9.51 -17.46
C VAL A 224 5.89 8.35 -17.95
N CYS A 225 4.63 8.63 -18.22
CA CYS A 225 3.66 7.69 -18.76
C CYS A 225 3.40 7.92 -20.25
N GLU A 226 2.87 6.90 -20.93
CA GLU A 226 2.62 6.92 -22.39
C GLU A 226 1.68 8.05 -22.86
N ASN A 227 0.74 8.47 -22.00
CA ASN A 227 -0.18 9.58 -22.24
C ASN A 227 0.42 10.97 -21.93
N GLY A 228 1.71 11.04 -21.57
CA GLY A 228 2.41 12.27 -21.18
C GLY A 228 2.26 12.64 -19.70
N ALA A 229 1.42 11.97 -18.93
CA ALA A 229 1.32 12.23 -17.49
C ALA A 229 2.65 11.91 -16.79
N CYS A 230 2.98 12.70 -15.77
CA CYS A 230 4.22 12.57 -15.01
C CYS A 230 3.96 12.36 -13.53
N ILE A 231 4.72 11.46 -12.91
CA ILE A 231 4.65 11.23 -11.47
C ILE A 231 5.99 11.62 -10.83
N PHE A 232 5.95 12.48 -9.82
CA PHE A 232 7.10 12.89 -9.03
C PHE A 232 6.99 12.32 -7.63
N VAL A 233 8.05 11.70 -7.17
CA VAL A 233 8.15 11.09 -5.84
C VAL A 233 9.34 11.64 -5.11
N ASP A 234 9.16 12.05 -3.86
CA ASP A 234 10.25 12.46 -2.98
C ASP A 234 10.03 11.91 -1.58
N VAL A 235 10.95 11.08 -1.08
CA VAL A 235 10.79 10.37 0.18
C VAL A 235 12.06 10.36 1.01
N THR A 236 11.90 10.41 2.32
CA THR A 236 13.03 10.26 3.25
C THR A 236 12.59 9.71 4.61
N TRP A 237 13.48 8.91 5.21
CA TRP A 237 13.39 8.48 6.61
C TRP A 237 14.14 9.42 7.56
N HIS A 238 14.86 10.41 7.03
CA HIS A 238 15.70 11.33 7.81
C HIS A 238 15.15 12.75 7.79
N HIS A 239 13.85 12.92 7.92
CA HIS A 239 13.26 14.26 7.98
C HIS A 239 13.56 14.92 9.33
N LEU A 240 14.48 15.89 9.33
CA LEU A 240 14.78 16.72 10.49
C LEU A 240 13.91 17.98 10.44
N GLY A 241 12.66 17.85 10.82
CA GLY A 241 11.69 18.93 10.77
C GLY A 241 10.50 18.65 11.70
N GLU A 242 9.52 19.52 11.65
CA GLU A 242 8.34 19.43 12.48
C GLU A 242 7.38 18.33 11.98
N GLY A 243 7.38 17.19 12.66
CA GLY A 243 6.46 16.09 12.40
C GLY A 243 6.68 15.32 11.10
N GLU A 244 5.79 14.39 10.82
CA GLU A 244 5.70 13.66 9.56
C GLU A 244 5.02 14.53 8.52
N ARG A 245 5.56 14.55 7.29
CA ARG A 245 4.98 15.27 6.15
C ARG A 245 4.59 14.28 5.07
N PHE A 246 3.30 14.14 4.85
CA PHE A 246 2.73 13.37 3.74
C PHE A 246 1.84 14.29 2.91
N GLY A 247 2.10 14.39 1.62
CA GLY A 247 1.31 15.20 0.71
C GLY A 247 1.31 14.66 -0.70
N VAL A 248 0.18 14.79 -1.38
CA VAL A 248 0.03 14.51 -2.81
C VAL A 248 -0.72 15.66 -3.44
N GLY A 249 -0.18 16.19 -4.52
CA GLY A 249 -0.81 17.20 -5.38
C GLY A 249 -0.97 16.68 -6.79
N LEU A 250 -2.11 17.00 -7.41
CA LEU A 250 -2.45 16.64 -8.78
C LEU A 250 -2.70 17.91 -9.59
N ARG A 251 -2.18 17.94 -10.82
CA ARG A 251 -2.51 18.94 -11.82
C ARG A 251 -3.15 18.26 -13.02
N GLY A 252 -4.34 18.68 -13.33
CA GLY A 252 -5.04 18.33 -14.56
C GLY A 252 -5.21 19.54 -15.47
N SER A 253 -5.69 19.33 -16.68
CA SER A 253 -5.85 20.35 -17.72
C SER A 253 -6.96 21.38 -17.39
N LYS A 254 -7.85 21.08 -16.45
CA LYS A 254 -8.98 21.95 -16.04
C LYS A 254 -8.99 22.31 -14.56
N GLY A 255 -8.04 21.84 -13.78
CA GLY A 255 -7.98 22.11 -12.34
C GLY A 255 -6.85 21.42 -11.63
N THR A 256 -6.72 21.69 -10.34
CA THR A 256 -5.70 21.10 -9.47
C THR A 256 -6.32 20.57 -8.19
N ALA A 257 -5.69 19.57 -7.60
CA ALA A 257 -6.13 19.06 -6.30
C ALA A 257 -4.93 18.73 -5.41
N SER A 258 -5.13 18.73 -4.10
CA SER A 258 -4.11 18.31 -3.13
C SER A 258 -4.74 17.72 -1.87
N ILE A 259 -3.98 16.93 -1.15
CA ILE A 259 -4.29 16.47 0.20
C ILE A 259 -3.29 17.06 1.20
N ASN A 260 -3.74 17.18 2.46
CA ASN A 260 -2.95 17.76 3.57
C ASN A 260 -2.47 19.21 3.31
N PRO A 261 -3.38 20.20 3.11
CA PRO A 261 -4.84 20.09 3.24
C PRO A 261 -5.53 19.63 1.96
N LEU A 262 -6.75 19.06 2.11
CA LEU A 262 -7.62 18.80 0.96
C LEU A 262 -8.03 20.11 0.30
N LYS A 263 -7.68 20.27 -0.97
CA LYS A 263 -8.05 21.38 -1.84
C LYS A 263 -8.38 20.84 -3.22
N VAL A 264 -9.38 21.45 -3.86
CA VAL A 264 -9.73 21.19 -5.25
C VAL A 264 -10.01 22.53 -5.91
N TRP A 265 -9.15 22.97 -6.81
CA TRP A 265 -9.26 24.25 -7.48
C TRP A 265 -9.71 24.05 -8.93
N LYS A 266 -10.75 24.80 -9.30
CA LYS A 266 -11.28 24.88 -10.66
C LYS A 266 -11.47 26.34 -11.05
N GLU A 267 -11.43 26.61 -12.37
CA GLU A 267 -11.83 27.91 -12.88
C GLU A 267 -13.37 28.02 -12.89
N MET A 268 -13.88 29.08 -12.33
CA MET A 268 -15.29 29.46 -12.40
C MET A 268 -15.38 30.94 -12.78
N HIS A 269 -15.93 31.20 -13.96
CA HIS A 269 -16.08 32.59 -14.47
C HIS A 269 -14.74 33.38 -14.51
N GLY A 270 -13.65 32.74 -14.93
CA GLY A 270 -12.33 33.36 -15.01
C GLY A 270 -11.59 33.49 -13.67
N THR A 271 -12.14 32.91 -12.59
CA THR A 271 -11.54 32.97 -11.26
C THR A 271 -11.28 31.56 -10.70
N PRO A 272 -10.09 31.28 -10.12
CA PRO A 272 -9.84 30.04 -9.41
C PRO A 272 -10.68 29.97 -8.13
N VAL A 273 -11.45 28.89 -7.96
CA VAL A 273 -12.29 28.65 -6.80
C VAL A 273 -11.97 27.31 -6.19
N ASP A 274 -11.81 27.25 -4.87
CA ASP A 274 -11.69 25.98 -4.13
C ASP A 274 -13.09 25.38 -3.98
N VAL A 275 -13.29 24.26 -4.62
CA VAL A 275 -14.56 23.50 -4.62
C VAL A 275 -14.47 22.23 -3.75
N ALA A 276 -13.41 22.08 -2.95
CA ALA A 276 -13.29 20.95 -2.04
C ALA A 276 -14.48 20.92 -1.06
N PRO A 277 -15.09 19.76 -0.82
CA PRO A 277 -16.16 19.64 0.15
C PRO A 277 -15.69 20.06 1.55
N THR A 278 -16.41 20.99 2.18
CA THR A 278 -16.24 21.32 3.60
C THR A 278 -17.01 20.30 4.43
N GLY A 279 -16.36 19.20 4.83
CA GLY A 279 -16.97 18.16 5.66
C GLY A 279 -16.68 18.33 7.14
N SER A 280 -17.51 17.71 8.00
CA SER A 280 -17.21 17.58 9.42
C SER A 280 -15.94 16.75 9.62
N VAL A 281 -15.00 17.24 10.40
CA VAL A 281 -13.80 16.50 10.78
C VAL A 281 -14.23 15.24 11.54
N SER A 282 -14.03 14.09 10.97
CA SER A 282 -14.24 12.81 11.69
C SER A 282 -13.33 12.77 12.92
N ARG A 283 -13.84 12.23 14.03
CA ARG A 283 -13.02 11.98 15.22
C ARG A 283 -12.02 10.83 15.01
N GLU A 284 -12.26 9.99 14.00
CA GLU A 284 -11.37 8.91 13.62
C GLU A 284 -10.21 9.47 12.79
N SER A 285 -8.99 9.02 13.07
CA SER A 285 -7.83 9.43 12.26
C SER A 285 -7.98 8.93 10.81
N LEU A 286 -7.48 9.69 9.84
CA LEU A 286 -7.46 9.28 8.42
C LEU A 286 -6.76 7.93 8.23
N PHE A 287 -5.75 7.64 9.05
CA PHE A 287 -5.05 6.35 9.06
C PHE A 287 -6.01 5.20 9.42
N THR A 288 -6.68 5.27 10.56
CA THR A 288 -7.61 4.21 10.99
C THR A 288 -8.78 4.07 10.03
N ALA A 289 -9.34 5.20 9.57
CA ALA A 289 -10.44 5.22 8.63
C ALA A 289 -10.07 4.57 7.29
N SER A 290 -8.85 4.78 6.78
CA SER A 290 -8.39 4.17 5.53
C SER A 290 -8.28 2.64 5.63
N TYR A 291 -7.71 2.11 6.70
CA TYR A 291 -7.68 0.66 6.92
C TYR A 291 -9.07 0.05 7.10
N ARG A 292 -9.96 0.76 7.79
CA ARG A 292 -11.36 0.30 7.92
C ARG A 292 -12.07 0.26 6.56
N ALA A 293 -11.86 1.26 5.72
CA ALA A 293 -12.45 1.31 4.38
C ALA A 293 -11.83 0.24 3.45
N GLU A 294 -10.53 0.01 3.55
CA GLU A 294 -9.81 -1.05 2.84
C GLU A 294 -10.36 -2.43 3.19
N TRP A 295 -10.50 -2.74 4.49
CA TRP A 295 -11.11 -3.97 4.95
C TRP A 295 -12.57 -4.12 4.50
N ALA A 296 -13.36 -3.05 4.58
CA ALA A 296 -14.75 -3.07 4.09
C ALA A 296 -14.80 -3.42 2.59
N HIS A 297 -13.89 -2.85 1.80
CA HIS A 297 -13.78 -3.15 0.37
C HIS A 297 -13.33 -4.60 0.11
N PHE A 298 -12.36 -5.11 0.88
CA PHE A 298 -11.91 -6.51 0.77
C PHE A 298 -13.05 -7.49 1.07
N LEU A 299 -13.82 -7.27 2.15
CA LEU A 299 -14.99 -8.10 2.46
C LEU A 299 -16.07 -8.02 1.38
N ALA A 300 -16.32 -6.82 0.84
CA ALA A 300 -17.27 -6.63 -0.27
C ALA A 300 -16.81 -7.36 -1.54
N ALA A 301 -15.50 -7.34 -1.83
CA ALA A 301 -14.92 -8.07 -2.96
C ALA A 301 -15.07 -9.60 -2.81
N ILE A 302 -14.83 -10.14 -1.61
CA ILE A 302 -15.05 -11.57 -1.32
C ILE A 302 -16.52 -11.97 -1.56
N ARG A 303 -17.46 -11.11 -1.21
CA ARG A 303 -18.89 -11.35 -1.39
C ARG A 303 -19.41 -11.09 -2.82
N GLY A 304 -18.53 -10.63 -3.72
CA GLY A 304 -18.93 -10.24 -5.08
C GLY A 304 -19.73 -8.91 -5.15
N GLU A 305 -19.74 -8.13 -4.08
CA GLU A 305 -20.42 -6.83 -3.97
C GLU A 305 -19.57 -5.68 -4.52
N ALA A 306 -18.25 -5.90 -4.63
CA ALA A 306 -17.29 -4.96 -5.19
C ALA A 306 -16.26 -5.70 -6.05
N LYS A 307 -15.65 -4.98 -7.01
CA LYS A 307 -14.52 -5.53 -7.78
C LYS A 307 -13.24 -5.37 -6.97
N ALA A 308 -12.48 -6.46 -6.79
CA ALA A 308 -11.13 -6.37 -6.24
C ALA A 308 -10.23 -5.54 -7.17
N PRO A 309 -9.24 -4.78 -6.62
CA PRO A 309 -8.22 -4.12 -7.42
C PRO A 309 -7.47 -5.13 -8.30
N ASP A 310 -7.10 -4.71 -9.51
CA ASP A 310 -6.38 -5.57 -10.44
C ASP A 310 -4.93 -5.75 -9.97
N LEU A 311 -4.49 -6.99 -9.84
CA LEU A 311 -3.11 -7.30 -9.47
C LEU A 311 -2.09 -6.90 -10.54
N GLU A 312 -2.49 -6.74 -11.81
CA GLU A 312 -1.62 -6.23 -12.87
C GLU A 312 -1.18 -4.78 -12.60
N GLU A 313 -2.01 -3.97 -11.91
CA GLU A 313 -1.59 -2.63 -11.44
C GLU A 313 -0.37 -2.72 -10.51
N HIS A 314 -0.37 -3.71 -9.60
CA HIS A 314 0.75 -3.93 -8.68
C HIS A 314 1.98 -4.50 -9.39
N LEU A 315 1.79 -5.32 -10.42
CA LEU A 315 2.91 -5.78 -11.26
C LEU A 315 3.54 -4.63 -12.02
N ALA A 316 2.73 -3.73 -12.60
CA ALA A 316 3.22 -2.51 -13.24
C ALA A 316 3.99 -1.62 -12.25
N LEU A 317 3.48 -1.50 -11.02
CA LEU A 317 4.13 -0.74 -9.94
C LEU A 317 5.50 -1.34 -9.56
N HIS A 318 5.63 -2.68 -9.48
CA HIS A 318 6.92 -3.34 -9.25
C HIS A 318 7.92 -3.09 -10.38
N ARG A 319 7.48 -3.09 -11.66
CA ARG A 319 8.34 -2.74 -12.79
C ARG A 319 8.89 -1.31 -12.66
N VAL A 320 8.08 -0.36 -12.21
CA VAL A 320 8.52 1.02 -11.94
C VAL A 320 9.53 1.06 -10.80
N ILE A 321 9.30 0.33 -9.72
CA ILE A 321 10.22 0.25 -8.58
C ILE A 321 11.57 -0.34 -9.01
N ASP A 322 11.57 -1.46 -9.74
CA ASP A 322 12.82 -2.06 -10.27
C ASP A 322 13.56 -1.08 -11.20
N ALA A 323 12.83 -0.34 -12.03
CA ALA A 323 13.41 0.68 -12.90
C ALA A 323 13.97 1.88 -12.13
N ILE A 324 13.36 2.27 -11.00
CA ILE A 324 13.87 3.31 -10.11
C ILE A 324 15.22 2.89 -9.53
N TYR A 325 15.32 1.67 -8.99
CA TYR A 325 16.60 1.16 -8.48
C TYR A 325 17.65 1.08 -9.57
N LYS A 326 17.27 0.56 -10.75
CA LYS A 326 18.17 0.48 -11.92
C LYS A 326 18.62 1.87 -12.39
N SER A 327 17.72 2.85 -12.48
CA SER A 327 18.05 4.22 -12.88
C SER A 327 19.06 4.86 -11.93
N ALA A 328 18.83 4.71 -10.62
CA ALA A 328 19.73 5.24 -9.59
C ALA A 328 21.10 4.54 -9.58
N ASP A 329 21.15 3.24 -9.86
CA ASP A 329 22.40 2.47 -9.91
C ASP A 329 23.21 2.80 -11.20
N ASP A 330 22.53 2.94 -12.35
CA ASP A 330 23.14 3.23 -13.64
C ASP A 330 23.43 4.75 -13.83
N GLY A 331 22.84 5.64 -13.04
CA GLY A 331 22.93 7.10 -13.18
C GLY A 331 22.31 7.63 -14.47
N ARG A 332 21.31 6.96 -15.03
CA ARG A 332 20.64 7.31 -16.30
C ARG A 332 19.17 6.89 -16.31
N ASP A 333 18.43 7.45 -17.25
CA ASP A 333 17.04 7.05 -17.49
C ASP A 333 16.92 5.57 -17.87
N VAL A 334 15.83 4.93 -17.42
CA VAL A 334 15.43 3.58 -17.78
C VAL A 334 14.13 3.65 -18.58
N LEU A 335 14.10 3.01 -19.74
CA LEU A 335 12.88 2.79 -20.52
C LEU A 335 12.21 1.47 -20.08
N LEU A 336 10.88 1.50 -19.99
CA LEU A 336 10.02 0.39 -19.53
C LEU A 336 9.32 -0.30 -20.71
#